data_c35684c7fd13017ba3988d4cda135fea
#
_entry.id   c35684c7fd13017ba3988d4cda135fea
#
_cell.length_a   1.000
_cell.length_b   1.000
_cell.length_c   1.000
_cell.angle_alpha   90.00
_cell.angle_beta   90.00
_cell.angle_gamma   90.00
#
_symmetry.space_group_name_H-M   'P 1'
#
loop_
_entity.id
_entity.type
_entity.pdbx_description
1 polymer ?
#
loop_
_entity_poly.entity_id
_entity_poly.type
_entity_poly.pdbx_seq_one_letter_code
_entity_poly.pdbx_strand_id
1 'polypeptide(L)'
;MMTSTLLVLSTLATAPAPAGEAAVPPRHQLSLYARSGATVYLSQARTHGGVGGGFGLRDTVDGRWLLQADASGLTGLGTAFAVRVGAGVQRQGRWAPAALVSLTGLVGDRLDFFTPEHPSRSAAPSLGLGVTLAPSRFNLGQAQVSLFELGVGVGTDRPGLGLLYGLTLLEVGVAL
;
A
#
# COMPACT_ATOMS: atom_id res chain seq x y z
N MET A 1 78.53 -26.34 -1.60
CA MET A 1 77.35 -26.11 -0.82
C MET A 1 76.18 -25.90 -1.83
N MET A 2 75.38 -26.93 -2.06
CA MET A 2 74.25 -26.91 -3.00
C MET A 2 72.98 -26.86 -2.17
N THR A 3 72.27 -25.76 -2.27
CA THR A 3 70.93 -25.59 -1.66
C THR A 3 69.85 -26.01 -2.67
N SER A 4 69.20 -27.12 -2.39
CA SER A 4 68.05 -27.62 -3.18
C SER A 4 66.77 -26.88 -2.74
N THR A 5 66.19 -26.10 -3.64
CA THR A 5 64.90 -25.43 -3.43
C THR A 5 63.81 -26.42 -3.82
N LEU A 6 63.01 -26.87 -2.84
CA LEU A 6 61.84 -27.73 -3.06
C LEU A 6 60.66 -26.82 -3.48
N LEU A 7 60.18 -27.04 -4.73
CA LEU A 7 59.02 -26.38 -5.25
C LEU A 7 57.78 -27.23 -4.88
N VAL A 8 56.98 -26.74 -3.90
CA VAL A 8 55.69 -27.39 -3.56
C VAL A 8 54.63 -26.84 -4.49
N LEU A 9 54.20 -27.63 -5.47
CA LEU A 9 53.02 -27.34 -6.29
C LEU A 9 51.80 -27.70 -5.48
N SER A 10 51.10 -26.71 -4.93
CA SER A 10 49.78 -26.86 -4.35
C SER A 10 48.73 -26.88 -5.49
N THR A 11 48.20 -28.04 -5.80
CA THR A 11 47.04 -28.21 -6.64
C THR A 11 45.79 -27.72 -5.89
N LEU A 12 45.32 -26.50 -6.20
CA LEU A 12 44.01 -26.04 -5.78
C LEU A 12 42.95 -26.93 -6.50
N ALA A 13 42.37 -27.86 -5.75
CA ALA A 13 41.18 -28.57 -6.16
C ALA A 13 40.03 -27.52 -6.19
N THR A 14 39.64 -27.10 -7.38
CA THR A 14 38.41 -26.35 -7.60
C THR A 14 37.24 -27.25 -7.22
N ALA A 15 36.65 -27.00 -6.06
CA ALA A 15 35.37 -27.59 -5.69
C ALA A 15 34.34 -27.24 -6.78
N PRO A 16 33.52 -28.19 -7.27
CA PRO A 16 32.45 -27.86 -8.18
C PRO A 16 31.55 -26.82 -7.52
N ALA A 17 31.27 -25.73 -8.24
CA ALA A 17 30.31 -24.73 -7.79
C ALA A 17 28.98 -25.43 -7.47
N PRO A 18 28.33 -25.14 -6.31
CA PRO A 18 27.06 -25.73 -6.00
C PRO A 18 26.11 -25.47 -7.18
N ALA A 19 25.51 -26.55 -7.70
CA ALA A 19 24.50 -26.44 -8.75
C ALA A 19 23.47 -25.44 -8.28
N GLY A 20 23.35 -24.31 -9.02
CA GLY A 20 22.46 -23.22 -8.63
C GLY A 20 21.07 -23.78 -8.39
N GLU A 21 20.62 -23.68 -7.16
CA GLU A 21 19.27 -24.06 -6.76
C GLU A 21 18.31 -23.31 -7.69
N ALA A 22 17.57 -24.06 -8.51
CA ALA A 22 16.64 -23.47 -9.48
C ALA A 22 15.71 -22.55 -8.69
N ALA A 23 15.75 -21.25 -8.97
CA ALA A 23 14.95 -20.26 -8.25
C ALA A 23 13.47 -20.67 -8.35
N VAL A 24 12.86 -21.01 -7.21
CA VAL A 24 11.44 -21.34 -7.14
C VAL A 24 10.68 -20.07 -7.59
N PRO A 25 9.79 -20.18 -8.58
CA PRO A 25 9.05 -19.02 -9.05
C PRO A 25 8.24 -18.39 -7.89
N PRO A 26 8.15 -17.07 -7.82
CA PRO A 26 7.42 -16.40 -6.75
C PRO A 26 5.95 -16.84 -6.74
N ARG A 27 5.40 -17.08 -5.55
CA ARG A 27 4.01 -17.47 -5.37
C ARG A 27 3.15 -16.22 -5.28
N HIS A 28 2.30 -16.03 -6.27
CA HIS A 28 1.29 -14.97 -6.30
C HIS A 28 0.00 -15.46 -5.66
N GLN A 29 -0.59 -14.63 -4.81
CA GLN A 29 -1.91 -14.84 -4.24
C GLN A 29 -2.75 -13.59 -4.47
N LEU A 30 -3.61 -13.67 -5.49
CA LEU A 30 -4.56 -12.61 -5.78
C LEU A 30 -5.74 -12.69 -4.81
N SER A 31 -6.20 -11.57 -4.31
CA SER A 31 -7.37 -11.46 -3.45
C SER A 31 -8.23 -10.26 -3.84
N LEU A 32 -9.54 -10.45 -3.76
CA LEU A 32 -10.54 -9.38 -3.83
C LEU A 32 -10.88 -8.97 -2.41
N TYR A 33 -10.96 -7.67 -2.13
CA TYR A 33 -11.34 -7.17 -0.81
C TYR A 33 -12.35 -6.03 -0.90
N ALA A 34 -13.17 -5.93 0.15
CA ALA A 34 -14.03 -4.79 0.45
C ALA A 34 -13.48 -4.07 1.68
N ARG A 35 -13.59 -2.74 1.68
CA ARG A 35 -13.15 -1.90 2.80
C ARG A 35 -14.18 -0.85 3.16
N SER A 36 -14.17 -0.42 4.43
CA SER A 36 -14.93 0.74 4.92
C SER A 36 -14.03 1.63 5.77
N GLY A 37 -14.27 2.94 5.72
CA GLY A 37 -13.45 3.87 6.48
C GLY A 37 -13.64 5.30 6.03
N ALA A 38 -12.60 6.12 6.22
CA ALA A 38 -12.57 7.51 5.84
C ALA A 38 -11.29 7.85 5.08
N THR A 39 -11.38 8.77 4.15
CA THR A 39 -10.23 9.39 3.49
C THR A 39 -10.49 10.88 3.41
N VAL A 40 -9.58 11.68 3.95
CA VAL A 40 -9.71 13.14 4.00
C VAL A 40 -8.40 13.78 3.54
N TYR A 41 -8.53 14.71 2.64
CA TYR A 41 -7.45 15.58 2.19
C TYR A 41 -7.72 16.99 2.71
N LEU A 42 -6.76 17.58 3.40
CA LEU A 42 -6.80 18.90 3.97
C LEU A 42 -5.75 19.78 3.30
N SER A 43 -6.15 20.86 2.68
CA SER A 43 -5.27 21.93 2.19
C SER A 43 -5.54 23.24 2.91
N GLN A 44 -4.77 24.28 2.61
CA GLN A 44 -4.91 25.60 3.28
C GLN A 44 -6.31 26.21 3.19
N ALA A 45 -7.05 25.93 2.12
CA ALA A 45 -8.37 26.53 1.89
C ALA A 45 -9.50 25.50 1.78
N ARG A 46 -9.20 24.22 1.55
CA ARG A 46 -10.21 23.24 1.14
C ARG A 46 -10.05 21.91 1.85
N THR A 47 -11.19 21.27 2.11
CA THR A 47 -11.27 19.90 2.60
C THR A 47 -11.97 19.04 1.55
N HIS A 48 -11.44 17.86 1.32
CA HIS A 48 -11.94 16.93 0.29
C HIS A 48 -11.96 15.50 0.84
N GLY A 49 -13.02 14.73 0.58
CA GLY A 49 -13.13 13.35 1.02
C GLY A 49 -14.35 13.11 1.90
N GLY A 50 -14.23 12.22 2.86
CA GLY A 50 -15.31 11.82 3.75
C GLY A 50 -15.19 10.39 4.24
N VAL A 51 -16.32 9.84 4.66
CA VAL A 51 -16.46 8.44 5.07
C VAL A 51 -17.13 7.63 3.96
N GLY A 52 -16.81 6.35 3.88
CA GLY A 52 -17.41 5.51 2.86
C GLY A 52 -16.83 4.12 2.77
N GLY A 53 -16.97 3.49 1.62
CA GLY A 53 -16.48 2.16 1.37
C GLY A 53 -16.10 1.93 -0.08
N GLY A 54 -15.43 0.82 -0.33
CA GLY A 54 -14.96 0.48 -1.65
C GLY A 54 -14.48 -0.95 -1.77
N PHE A 55 -13.96 -1.25 -2.94
CA PHE A 55 -13.44 -2.56 -3.30
C PHE A 55 -12.06 -2.41 -3.89
N GLY A 56 -11.27 -3.47 -3.79
CA GLY A 56 -9.93 -3.49 -4.34
C GLY A 56 -9.44 -4.90 -4.62
N LEU A 57 -8.33 -4.91 -5.34
CA LEU A 57 -7.54 -6.10 -5.62
C LEU A 57 -6.20 -5.99 -4.93
N ARG A 58 -5.73 -7.11 -4.42
CA ARG A 58 -4.42 -7.23 -3.78
C ARG A 58 -3.72 -8.47 -4.32
N ASP A 59 -2.47 -8.30 -4.73
CA ASP A 59 -1.56 -9.39 -5.01
C ASP A 59 -0.53 -9.48 -3.88
N THR A 60 -0.42 -10.67 -3.30
CA THR A 60 0.58 -10.96 -2.27
C THR A 60 1.60 -11.93 -2.86
N VAL A 61 2.83 -11.46 -3.02
CA VAL A 61 3.94 -12.25 -3.56
C VAL A 61 4.74 -12.83 -2.41
N ASP A 62 4.89 -14.16 -2.41
CA ASP A 62 5.58 -14.94 -1.36
C ASP A 62 5.05 -14.71 0.05
N GLY A 63 3.79 -14.28 0.18
CA GLY A 63 3.17 -13.96 1.47
C GLY A 63 3.78 -12.73 2.17
N ARG A 64 4.67 -11.99 1.52
CA ARG A 64 5.43 -10.87 2.10
C ARG A 64 5.24 -9.55 1.36
N TRP A 65 5.36 -9.55 0.05
CA TRP A 65 5.24 -8.33 -0.75
C TRP A 65 3.79 -8.10 -1.12
N LEU A 66 3.34 -6.84 -1.03
CA LEU A 66 1.98 -6.45 -1.33
C LEU A 66 1.97 -5.47 -2.49
N LEU A 67 1.09 -5.74 -3.45
CA LEU A 67 0.63 -4.77 -4.43
C LEU A 67 -0.88 -4.67 -4.30
N GLN A 68 -1.42 -3.47 -4.22
CA GLN A 68 -2.87 -3.30 -4.11
C GLN A 68 -3.37 -2.11 -4.91
N ALA A 69 -4.61 -2.22 -5.37
CA ALA A 69 -5.37 -1.14 -5.99
C ALA A 69 -6.80 -1.18 -5.50
N ASP A 70 -7.36 -0.04 -5.12
CA ASP A 70 -8.76 0.08 -4.68
C ASP A 70 -9.42 1.36 -5.16
N ALA A 71 -10.74 1.31 -5.21
CA ALA A 71 -11.61 2.45 -5.47
C ALA A 71 -12.69 2.51 -4.41
N SER A 72 -13.01 3.71 -3.92
CA SER A 72 -14.00 3.94 -2.88
C SER A 72 -14.86 5.16 -3.17
N GLY A 73 -16.15 5.07 -2.84
CA GLY A 73 -17.07 6.18 -2.76
C GLY A 73 -17.08 6.77 -1.35
N LEU A 74 -17.05 8.09 -1.24
CA LEU A 74 -16.96 8.83 0.01
C LEU A 74 -18.09 9.85 0.10
N THR A 75 -18.60 10.07 1.30
CA THR A 75 -19.65 11.06 1.58
C THR A 75 -19.38 11.77 2.92
N GLY A 76 -20.07 12.86 3.19
CA GLY A 76 -19.96 13.63 4.44
C GLY A 76 -19.38 15.02 4.21
N LEU A 77 -18.36 15.17 3.39
CA LEU A 77 -17.83 16.46 2.93
C LEU A 77 -18.20 16.71 1.46
N GLY A 78 -19.43 16.36 1.08
CA GLY A 78 -19.85 16.22 -0.31
C GLY A 78 -19.72 14.79 -0.80
N THR A 79 -19.86 14.59 -2.11
CA THR A 79 -19.67 13.28 -2.76
C THR A 79 -18.29 13.24 -3.41
N ALA A 80 -17.46 12.30 -3.02
CA ALA A 80 -16.13 12.14 -3.57
C ALA A 80 -15.84 10.67 -3.92
N PHE A 81 -14.89 10.48 -4.82
CA PHE A 81 -14.34 9.18 -5.17
C PHE A 81 -12.84 9.20 -4.92
N ALA A 82 -12.35 8.13 -4.32
CA ALA A 82 -10.92 7.90 -4.13
C ALA A 82 -10.48 6.67 -4.92
N VAL A 83 -9.34 6.78 -5.59
CA VAL A 83 -8.63 5.64 -6.18
C VAL A 83 -7.25 5.60 -5.54
N ARG A 84 -6.87 4.44 -5.06
CA ARG A 84 -5.58 4.23 -4.40
C ARG A 84 -4.85 3.06 -5.05
N VAL A 85 -3.56 3.24 -5.29
CA VAL A 85 -2.62 2.17 -5.64
C VAL A 85 -1.48 2.19 -4.63
N GLY A 86 -1.02 1.01 -4.24
CA GLY A 86 0.03 0.92 -3.21
C GLY A 86 0.87 -0.33 -3.34
N ALA A 87 2.09 -0.22 -2.83
CA ALA A 87 3.02 -1.32 -2.71
C ALA A 87 3.63 -1.33 -1.31
N GLY A 88 3.94 -2.50 -0.80
CA GLY A 88 4.49 -2.60 0.55
C GLY A 88 4.88 -4.00 0.95
N VAL A 89 4.94 -4.18 2.26
CA VAL A 89 5.34 -5.44 2.87
C VAL A 89 4.37 -5.82 3.99
N GLN A 90 4.19 -7.12 4.18
CA GLN A 90 3.49 -7.66 5.33
C GLN A 90 4.31 -8.76 6.00
N ARG A 91 4.02 -9.00 7.27
CA ARG A 91 4.55 -10.16 7.99
C ARG A 91 3.83 -11.42 7.51
N GLN A 92 4.58 -12.50 7.35
CA GLN A 92 4.01 -13.81 7.07
C GLN A 92 3.36 -14.40 8.33
N GLY A 93 2.30 -15.18 8.16
CA GLY A 93 1.62 -15.88 9.23
C GLY A 93 0.18 -15.42 9.46
N ARG A 94 -0.43 -15.92 10.55
CA ARG A 94 -1.83 -15.63 10.88
C ARG A 94 -2.03 -14.14 11.24
N TRP A 95 -1.15 -13.57 12.03
CA TRP A 95 -1.07 -12.14 12.27
C TRP A 95 -0.05 -11.54 11.31
N ALA A 96 -0.52 -10.74 10.38
CA ALA A 96 0.20 -10.25 9.22
C ALA A 96 0.17 -8.70 9.14
N PRO A 97 0.71 -7.98 10.15
CA PRO A 97 0.78 -6.53 10.07
C PRO A 97 1.51 -6.10 8.79
N ALA A 98 1.06 -4.98 8.22
CA ALA A 98 1.57 -4.52 6.94
C ALA A 98 1.87 -3.01 6.96
N ALA A 99 2.80 -2.63 6.10
CA ALA A 99 3.12 -1.24 5.81
C ALA A 99 3.21 -1.06 4.29
N LEU A 100 2.55 -0.01 3.78
CA LEU A 100 2.47 0.27 2.35
C LEU A 100 2.79 1.74 2.08
N VAL A 101 3.42 1.99 0.95
CA VAL A 101 3.45 3.31 0.31
C VAL A 101 2.34 3.34 -0.73
N SER A 102 1.55 4.40 -0.75
CA SER A 102 0.38 4.49 -1.63
C SER A 102 0.26 5.86 -2.29
N LEU A 103 -0.16 5.83 -3.55
CA LEU A 103 -0.61 6.99 -4.30
C LEU A 103 -2.14 6.99 -4.27
N THR A 104 -2.74 8.11 -3.86
CA THR A 104 -4.18 8.29 -3.75
C THR A 104 -4.62 9.46 -4.60
N GLY A 105 -5.59 9.25 -5.49
CA GLY A 105 -6.29 10.27 -6.24
C GLY A 105 -7.69 10.47 -5.65
N LEU A 106 -8.09 11.73 -5.47
CA LEU A 106 -9.42 12.13 -5.00
C LEU A 106 -10.08 13.05 -6.01
N VAL A 107 -11.32 12.75 -6.37
CA VAL A 107 -12.15 13.57 -7.26
C VAL A 107 -13.54 13.72 -6.67
N GLY A 108 -14.21 14.84 -6.92
CA GLY A 108 -15.58 15.11 -6.46
C GLY A 108 -15.73 16.45 -5.79
N ASP A 109 -16.71 16.56 -4.90
CA ASP A 109 -17.05 17.78 -4.21
C ASP A 109 -15.97 18.16 -3.18
N ARG A 110 -15.75 19.48 -3.00
CA ARG A 110 -14.81 20.03 -2.04
C ARG A 110 -15.52 21.07 -1.19
N LEU A 111 -15.23 21.09 0.10
CA LEU A 111 -15.63 22.15 0.99
C LEU A 111 -14.57 23.24 1.01
N ASP A 112 -15.01 24.48 0.79
CA ASP A 112 -14.19 25.66 1.01
C ASP A 112 -14.40 26.13 2.46
N PHE A 113 -13.32 26.37 3.21
CA PHE A 113 -13.42 26.81 4.59
C PHE A 113 -14.04 28.20 4.73
N PHE A 114 -13.99 29.03 3.68
CA PHE A 114 -14.56 30.38 3.70
C PHE A 114 -16.04 30.40 3.29
N THR A 115 -16.51 29.40 2.56
CA THR A 115 -17.91 29.27 2.11
C THR A 115 -18.40 27.82 2.30
N PRO A 116 -18.50 27.33 3.56
CA PRO A 116 -18.81 25.94 3.84
C PRO A 116 -20.22 25.51 3.41
N GLU A 117 -21.13 26.46 3.20
CA GLU A 117 -22.52 26.20 2.82
C GLU A 117 -22.69 25.73 1.38
N HIS A 118 -21.68 25.92 0.53
CA HIS A 118 -21.73 25.55 -0.88
C HIS A 118 -20.50 24.73 -1.26
N PRO A 119 -20.62 23.39 -1.29
CA PRO A 119 -19.53 22.55 -1.78
C PRO A 119 -19.23 22.90 -3.23
N SER A 120 -18.00 23.31 -3.52
CA SER A 120 -17.59 23.60 -4.89
C SER A 120 -17.20 22.31 -5.60
N ARG A 121 -17.81 22.05 -6.75
CA ARG A 121 -17.35 20.98 -7.64
C ARG A 121 -16.04 21.40 -8.29
N SER A 122 -15.00 20.65 -8.08
CA SER A 122 -13.71 20.86 -8.73
C SER A 122 -13.44 19.73 -9.70
N ALA A 123 -13.11 20.09 -10.94
CA ALA A 123 -12.70 19.13 -11.96
C ALA A 123 -11.27 18.60 -11.77
N ALA A 124 -10.44 19.29 -11.00
CA ALA A 124 -9.05 18.88 -10.80
C ALA A 124 -8.94 17.87 -9.65
N PRO A 125 -8.36 16.68 -9.89
CA PRO A 125 -8.14 15.70 -8.84
C PRO A 125 -7.06 16.18 -7.85
N SER A 126 -7.22 15.84 -6.57
CA SER A 126 -6.15 15.92 -5.58
C SER A 126 -5.35 14.62 -5.64
N LEU A 127 -4.03 14.72 -5.72
CA LEU A 127 -3.13 13.57 -5.70
C LEU A 127 -2.29 13.60 -4.44
N GLY A 128 -2.23 12.48 -3.73
CA GLY A 128 -1.43 12.35 -2.51
C GLY A 128 -0.57 11.10 -2.51
N LEU A 129 0.65 11.26 -2.02
CA LEU A 129 1.57 10.17 -1.72
C LEU A 129 1.61 9.99 -0.20
N GLY A 130 1.45 8.77 0.28
CA GLY A 130 1.39 8.49 1.70
C GLY A 130 1.88 7.12 2.09
N VAL A 131 1.92 6.91 3.40
CA VAL A 131 2.22 5.63 4.04
C VAL A 131 0.97 5.15 4.76
N THR A 132 0.64 3.87 4.60
CA THR A 132 -0.45 3.21 5.30
C THR A 132 0.12 2.10 6.18
N LEU A 133 -0.30 2.06 7.43
CA LEU A 133 0.03 1.02 8.40
C LEU A 133 -1.22 0.20 8.72
N ALA A 134 -1.12 -1.11 8.63
CA ALA A 134 -2.19 -2.06 8.96
C ALA A 134 -1.72 -3.00 10.10
N PRO A 135 -1.73 -2.54 11.36
CA PRO A 135 -1.19 -3.30 12.48
C PRO A 135 -2.03 -4.54 12.81
N SER A 136 -3.33 -4.47 12.59
CA SER A 136 -4.30 -5.51 12.98
C SER A 136 -4.85 -6.25 11.77
N ARG A 137 -3.94 -6.81 10.96
CA ARG A 137 -4.28 -7.63 9.80
C ARG A 137 -4.08 -9.12 10.14
N PHE A 138 -5.07 -9.94 9.77
CA PHE A 138 -5.11 -11.37 10.08
C PHE A 138 -5.45 -12.20 8.84
N ASN A 139 -4.69 -13.28 8.64
CA ASN A 139 -4.96 -14.28 7.61
C ASN A 139 -5.74 -15.45 8.24
N LEU A 140 -6.92 -15.73 7.75
CA LEU A 140 -7.86 -16.74 8.25
C LEU A 140 -8.15 -17.77 7.14
N GLY A 141 -7.12 -18.47 6.69
CA GLY A 141 -7.22 -19.38 5.54
C GLY A 141 -7.33 -18.62 4.22
N GLN A 142 -8.45 -18.74 3.53
CA GLN A 142 -8.71 -18.00 2.28
C GLN A 142 -9.18 -16.55 2.54
N ALA A 143 -9.61 -16.25 3.77
CA ALA A 143 -10.04 -14.91 4.13
C ALA A 143 -8.89 -14.12 4.79
N GLN A 144 -8.87 -12.82 4.53
CA GLN A 144 -8.00 -11.87 5.21
C GLN A 144 -8.87 -10.75 5.80
N VAL A 145 -8.63 -10.43 7.06
CA VAL A 145 -9.36 -9.36 7.75
C VAL A 145 -8.34 -8.36 8.29
N SER A 146 -8.58 -7.08 8.04
CA SER A 146 -7.80 -5.99 8.61
C SER A 146 -8.71 -5.05 9.38
N LEU A 147 -8.26 -4.67 10.58
CA LEU A 147 -8.91 -3.70 11.46
C LEU A 147 -7.96 -2.53 11.66
N PHE A 148 -8.50 -1.30 11.57
CA PHE A 148 -7.75 -0.06 11.87
C PHE A 148 -6.46 0.11 11.05
N GLU A 149 -6.60 0.29 9.74
CA GLU A 149 -5.48 0.75 8.93
C GLU A 149 -5.40 2.28 9.00
N LEU A 150 -4.22 2.80 9.25
CA LEU A 150 -3.96 4.22 9.37
C LEU A 150 -3.06 4.68 8.22
N GLY A 151 -3.49 5.70 7.50
CA GLY A 151 -2.74 6.30 6.41
C GLY A 151 -2.47 7.78 6.67
N VAL A 152 -1.25 8.21 6.38
CA VAL A 152 -0.88 9.62 6.37
C VAL A 152 -0.06 9.92 5.13
N GLY A 153 -0.24 11.11 4.57
CA GLY A 153 0.46 11.48 3.34
C GLY A 153 0.43 12.98 3.08
N VAL A 154 1.11 13.34 2.02
CA VAL A 154 1.13 14.70 1.48
C VAL A 154 0.67 14.66 0.04
N GLY A 155 0.04 15.73 -0.42
CA GLY A 155 -0.44 15.77 -1.79
C GLY A 155 -0.54 17.18 -2.34
N THR A 156 -0.90 17.27 -3.61
CA THR A 156 -1.07 18.53 -4.31
C THR A 156 -2.53 18.76 -4.62
N ASP A 157 -2.98 19.96 -4.33
CA ASP A 157 -4.26 20.51 -4.74
C ASP A 157 -4.00 21.92 -5.25
N ARG A 158 -4.26 22.19 -6.50
CA ARG A 158 -3.97 23.53 -7.06
C ARG A 158 -4.95 24.58 -6.51
N PRO A 159 -4.42 25.64 -5.81
CA PRO A 159 -3.00 25.85 -5.51
C PRO A 159 -2.62 25.26 -4.14
N GLY A 160 -1.46 24.58 -4.04
CA GLY A 160 -0.80 24.29 -2.77
C GLY A 160 -0.53 22.83 -2.46
N LEU A 161 -0.02 22.64 -1.26
CA LEU A 161 0.21 21.33 -0.64
C LEU A 161 -0.85 21.10 0.45
N GLY A 162 -1.22 19.86 0.65
CA GLY A 162 -2.13 19.45 1.70
C GLY A 162 -1.72 18.13 2.35
N LEU A 163 -2.42 17.80 3.41
CA LEU A 163 -2.25 16.57 4.16
C LEU A 163 -3.35 15.58 3.80
N LEU A 164 -2.97 14.34 3.55
CA LEU A 164 -3.88 13.22 3.30
C LEU A 164 -3.93 12.34 4.54
N TYR A 165 -5.13 12.08 5.02
CA TYR A 165 -5.41 11.16 6.11
C TYR A 165 -6.31 10.04 5.60
N GLY A 166 -5.98 8.80 5.96
CA GLY A 166 -6.77 7.62 5.68
C GLY A 166 -7.00 6.81 6.94
N LEU A 167 -8.22 6.37 7.14
CA LEU A 167 -8.60 5.44 8.19
C LEU A 167 -9.45 4.33 7.57
N THR A 168 -8.96 3.10 7.58
CA THR A 168 -9.79 1.94 7.29
C THR A 168 -10.23 1.32 8.61
N LEU A 169 -11.54 1.24 8.82
CA LEU A 169 -12.11 0.64 10.03
C LEU A 169 -12.15 -0.89 9.92
N LEU A 170 -12.57 -1.35 8.77
CA LEU A 170 -12.69 -2.77 8.46
C LEU A 170 -12.35 -3.02 6.99
N GLU A 171 -11.55 -4.02 6.76
CA GLU A 171 -11.30 -4.60 5.44
C GLU A 171 -11.47 -6.11 5.52
N VAL A 172 -12.18 -6.68 4.57
CA VAL A 172 -12.36 -8.13 4.43
C VAL A 172 -12.03 -8.52 3.00
N GLY A 173 -11.10 -9.45 2.85
CA GLY A 173 -10.64 -9.97 1.57
C GLY A 173 -10.78 -11.48 1.49
N VAL A 174 -10.89 -11.97 0.26
CA VAL A 174 -10.92 -13.41 -0.05
C VAL A 174 -9.91 -13.68 -1.16
N ALA A 175 -9.09 -14.71 -0.97
CA ALA A 175 -8.17 -15.20 -2.00
C ALA A 175 -8.95 -15.84 -3.15
N LEU A 176 -8.50 -15.58 -4.37
CA LEU A 176 -9.07 -16.08 -5.63
C LEU A 176 -8.32 -17.32 -6.10
#